data_842a79cc29c80f043cd42a080feccfb0
#
_entry.id   842a79cc29c80f043cd42a080feccfb0
#
_cell.length_a   1.000
_cell.length_b   1.000
_cell.length_c   1.000
_cell.angle_alpha   90.00
_cell.angle_beta   90.00
_cell.angle_gamma   90.00
#
_symmetry.space_group_name_H-M   'P 1'
#
loop_
_entity.id
_entity.type
_entity.pdbx_description
1 polymer ?
#
loop_
_entity_poly.entity_id
_entity_poly.type
_entity_poly.pdbx_seq_one_letter_code
_entity_poly.pdbx_strand_id
1 'polypeptide(L)'
;MKKTYVLDTNVILHSAQALNSFEDNEVVIPMTVIEELDKFKRNQDELGRNTRQAIRQIDSLRQKGSLAKGVKLDNSVNPRKCGSLRVMISEGRLSGSSDMSVADNRILNVAKMLMEREKHPVIFITKDLNLRLKADALGIPVEDFE
;
A
#
# COMPACT_ATOMS: atom_id res chain seq x y z
N MET A 1 -7.42 -15.21 10.64
CA MET A 1 -6.10 -14.64 10.95
C MET A 1 -5.92 -13.32 10.22
N LYS A 2 -5.47 -12.32 10.93
CA LYS A 2 -5.25 -11.01 10.34
C LYS A 2 -4.04 -11.02 9.40
N LYS A 3 -4.17 -10.34 8.27
CA LYS A 3 -3.10 -10.22 7.27
C LYS A 3 -2.74 -8.76 7.07
N THR A 4 -1.55 -8.51 6.54
CA THR A 4 -1.12 -7.17 6.14
C THR A 4 -0.96 -7.15 4.61
N TYR A 5 -1.61 -6.20 3.97
CA TYR A 5 -1.54 -6.02 2.53
C TYR A 5 -0.76 -4.74 2.23
N VAL A 6 0.31 -4.86 1.47
CA VAL A 6 1.12 -3.72 1.02
C VAL A 6 0.71 -3.41 -0.42
N LEU A 7 0.23 -2.21 -0.68
CA LEU A 7 -0.32 -1.84 -1.98
C LEU A 7 0.69 -1.08 -2.84
N ASP A 8 0.79 -1.48 -4.10
CA ASP A 8 1.55 -0.74 -5.11
C ASP A 8 0.72 0.42 -5.66
N THR A 9 1.40 1.37 -6.28
CA THR A 9 0.79 2.59 -6.81
C THR A 9 -0.34 2.30 -7.81
N ASN A 10 -0.13 1.37 -8.73
CA ASN A 10 -1.11 1.08 -9.79
C ASN A 10 -2.43 0.52 -9.26
N VAL A 11 -2.42 -0.12 -8.10
CA VAL A 11 -3.64 -0.64 -7.48
C VAL A 11 -4.57 0.53 -7.16
N ILE A 12 -4.02 1.58 -6.56
CA ILE A 12 -4.79 2.77 -6.18
C ILE A 12 -5.16 3.61 -7.41
N LEU A 13 -4.26 3.73 -8.39
CA LEU A 13 -4.53 4.46 -9.62
C LEU A 13 -5.74 3.90 -10.38
N HIS A 14 -5.92 2.58 -10.34
CA HIS A 14 -7.00 1.93 -11.07
C HIS A 14 -8.25 1.69 -10.23
N SER A 15 -8.19 1.92 -8.91
CA SER A 15 -9.36 1.77 -8.05
C SER A 15 -9.23 2.58 -6.78
N ALA A 16 -10.00 3.64 -6.65
CA ALA A 16 -10.05 4.42 -5.41
C ALA A 16 -10.64 3.63 -4.26
N GLN A 17 -11.36 2.53 -4.54
CA GLN A 17 -11.95 1.67 -3.53
C GLN A 17 -10.95 0.64 -2.98
N ALA A 18 -9.73 0.59 -3.53
CA ALA A 18 -8.74 -0.39 -3.11
C ALA A 18 -8.45 -0.32 -1.62
N LEU A 19 -8.41 0.88 -1.04
CA LEU A 19 -8.11 1.04 0.39
C LEU A 19 -9.14 0.36 1.29
N ASN A 20 -10.36 0.16 0.80
CA ASN A 20 -11.45 -0.43 1.56
C ASN A 20 -11.75 -1.88 1.14
N SER A 21 -10.90 -2.48 0.30
CA SER A 21 -11.17 -3.78 -0.31
C SER A 21 -10.62 -4.97 0.47
N PHE A 22 -9.97 -4.76 1.59
CA PHE A 22 -9.26 -5.81 2.31
C PHE A 22 -9.87 -6.14 3.68
N GLU A 23 -11.14 -5.88 3.83
CA GLU A 23 -11.95 -6.23 5.02
C GLU A 23 -11.29 -5.78 6.33
N ASP A 24 -11.14 -6.71 7.29
CA ASP A 24 -10.59 -6.41 8.62
C ASP A 24 -9.08 -6.60 8.71
N ASN A 25 -8.39 -6.54 7.59
CA ASN A 25 -6.94 -6.68 7.53
C ASN A 25 -6.25 -5.30 7.57
N GLU A 26 -4.95 -5.31 7.82
CA GLU A 26 -4.16 -4.09 7.78
C GLU A 26 -3.74 -3.79 6.34
N VAL A 27 -3.91 -2.52 5.94
CA VAL A 27 -3.45 -2.03 4.65
C VAL A 27 -2.27 -1.11 4.90
N VAL A 28 -1.15 -1.36 4.24
CA VAL A 28 0.04 -0.53 4.35
C VAL A 28 0.32 0.14 3.00
N ILE A 29 0.44 1.46 3.03
CA ILE A 29 0.78 2.25 1.85
C ILE A 29 2.21 2.74 2.03
N PRO A 30 3.18 2.26 1.22
CA PRO A 30 4.52 2.83 1.25
C PRO A 30 4.49 4.33 0.94
N MET A 31 5.29 5.11 1.65
CA MET A 31 5.34 6.56 1.37
C MET A 31 5.71 6.84 -0.08
N THR A 32 6.54 6.00 -0.67
CA THR A 32 6.89 6.09 -2.09
C THR A 32 5.67 6.03 -3.00
N VAL A 33 4.67 5.21 -2.62
CA VAL A 33 3.41 5.13 -3.37
C VAL A 33 2.67 6.48 -3.32
N ILE A 34 2.64 7.10 -2.15
CA ILE A 34 1.99 8.42 -2.01
C ILE A 34 2.70 9.45 -2.87
N GLU A 35 4.04 9.42 -2.89
CA GLU A 35 4.82 10.31 -3.72
C GLU A 35 4.55 10.10 -5.22
N GLU A 36 4.40 8.85 -5.64
CA GLU A 36 4.05 8.55 -7.02
C GLU A 36 2.63 8.98 -7.37
N LEU A 37 1.69 8.78 -6.45
CA LEU A 37 0.31 9.22 -6.64
C LEU A 37 0.23 10.74 -6.84
N ASP A 38 1.08 11.49 -6.15
CA ASP A 38 1.10 12.94 -6.25
C ASP A 38 1.31 13.43 -7.68
N LYS A 39 2.00 12.65 -8.50
CA LYS A 39 2.24 12.98 -9.92
C LYS A 39 0.95 12.96 -10.75
N PHE A 40 -0.08 12.26 -10.30
CA PHE A 40 -1.34 12.09 -11.04
C PHE A 40 -2.49 12.95 -10.52
N LYS A 41 -2.29 13.67 -9.42
CA LYS A 41 -3.40 14.40 -8.77
C LYS A 41 -4.03 15.48 -9.63
N ARG A 42 -3.31 15.97 -10.64
CA ARG A 42 -3.81 17.02 -11.55
C ARG A 42 -4.36 16.46 -12.86
N ASN A 43 -4.27 15.15 -13.06
CA ASN A 43 -4.81 14.52 -14.26
C ASN A 43 -6.33 14.68 -14.30
N GLN A 44 -6.88 14.93 -15.50
CA GLN A 44 -8.33 15.10 -15.68
C GLN A 44 -9.02 13.79 -16.04
N ASP A 45 -8.26 12.70 -16.12
CA ASP A 45 -8.78 11.37 -16.41
C ASP A 45 -9.15 10.61 -15.13
N GLU A 46 -9.50 9.34 -15.28
CA GLU A 46 -9.88 8.48 -14.16
C GLU A 46 -8.72 8.29 -13.15
N LEU A 47 -7.49 8.23 -13.65
CA LEU A 47 -6.32 8.09 -12.76
C LEU A 47 -6.24 9.27 -11.80
N GLY A 48 -6.46 10.48 -12.30
CA GLY A 48 -6.46 11.67 -11.46
C GLY A 48 -7.60 11.66 -10.44
N ARG A 49 -8.80 11.25 -10.85
CA ARG A 49 -9.93 11.16 -9.93
C ARG A 49 -9.68 10.16 -8.82
N ASN A 50 -9.17 8.97 -9.18
CA ASN A 50 -8.86 7.94 -8.20
C ASN A 50 -7.78 8.41 -7.24
N THR A 51 -6.76 9.08 -7.75
CA THR A 51 -5.68 9.64 -6.95
C THR A 51 -6.20 10.65 -5.93
N ARG A 52 -7.00 11.62 -6.39
CA ARG A 52 -7.53 12.66 -5.50
C ARG A 52 -8.43 12.07 -4.43
N GLN A 53 -9.25 11.08 -4.79
CA GLN A 53 -10.13 10.41 -3.84
C GLN A 53 -9.32 9.64 -2.78
N ALA A 54 -8.30 8.89 -3.20
CA ALA A 54 -7.44 8.15 -2.28
C ALA A 54 -6.67 9.09 -1.34
N ILE A 55 -6.10 10.16 -1.88
CA ILE A 55 -5.35 11.12 -1.06
C ILE A 55 -6.26 11.78 -0.03
N ARG A 56 -7.49 12.17 -0.42
CA ARG A 56 -8.44 12.73 0.52
C ARG A 56 -8.82 11.76 1.63
N GLN A 57 -8.99 10.48 1.29
CA GLN A 57 -9.28 9.46 2.29
C GLN A 57 -8.13 9.30 3.27
N ILE A 58 -6.90 9.24 2.77
CA ILE A 58 -5.71 9.10 3.61
C ILE A 58 -5.56 10.34 4.52
N ASP A 59 -5.75 11.52 3.98
CA ASP A 59 -5.66 12.76 4.77
C ASP A 59 -6.75 12.82 5.85
N SER A 60 -7.95 12.36 5.53
CA SER A 60 -9.03 12.26 6.50
C SER A 60 -8.67 11.32 7.65
N LEU A 61 -8.02 10.18 7.34
CA LEU A 61 -7.58 9.24 8.36
C LEU A 61 -6.48 9.85 9.22
N ARG A 62 -5.57 10.63 8.62
CA ARG A 62 -4.51 11.32 9.36
C ARG A 62 -5.07 12.22 10.45
N GLN A 63 -6.23 12.83 10.22
CA GLN A 63 -6.87 13.69 11.20
C GLN A 63 -7.44 12.93 12.39
N LYS A 64 -7.61 11.61 12.25
CA LYS A 64 -8.16 10.74 13.30
C LYS A 64 -7.10 10.05 14.14
N GLY A 65 -5.84 10.06 13.70
CA GLY A 65 -4.78 9.38 14.42
C GLY A 65 -3.46 9.40 13.67
N SER A 66 -2.52 8.56 14.11
CA SER A 66 -1.20 8.49 13.53
C SER A 66 -1.15 7.45 12.40
N LEU A 67 -0.89 7.90 11.18
CA LEU A 67 -0.72 6.98 10.04
C LEU A 67 0.49 6.07 10.21
N ALA A 68 1.52 6.53 10.92
CA ALA A 68 2.70 5.71 11.19
C ALA A 68 2.37 4.50 12.07
N LYS A 69 1.42 4.66 12.97
CA LYS A 69 0.99 3.59 13.90
C LYS A 69 -0.20 2.80 13.39
N GLY A 70 -0.97 3.37 12.48
CA GLY A 70 -2.17 2.79 11.94
C GLY A 70 -3.43 3.48 12.42
N VAL A 71 -4.35 3.71 11.49
CA VAL A 71 -5.64 4.34 11.77
C VAL A 71 -6.74 3.41 11.27
N LYS A 72 -7.75 3.20 12.07
CA LYS A 72 -8.86 2.32 11.71
C LYS A 72 -9.61 2.89 10.51
N LEU A 73 -9.83 2.04 9.50
CA LEU A 73 -10.63 2.40 8.33
C LEU A 73 -12.10 2.41 8.73
N ASP A 74 -12.80 3.46 8.31
CA ASP A 74 -14.22 3.58 8.58
C ASP A 74 -15.01 2.77 7.55
N ASN A 75 -15.84 1.86 8.03
CA ASN A 75 -16.75 1.10 7.18
C ASN A 75 -18.16 1.21 7.76
N SER A 76 -18.95 2.13 7.19
CA SER A 76 -20.32 2.40 7.64
C SER A 76 -21.27 1.23 7.37
N VAL A 77 -20.94 0.36 6.40
CA VAL A 77 -21.76 -0.79 6.05
C VAL A 77 -21.58 -1.93 7.07
N ASN A 78 -20.34 -2.18 7.48
CA ASN A 78 -20.04 -3.21 8.45
C ASN A 78 -18.91 -2.79 9.37
N PRO A 79 -19.20 -2.09 10.48
CA PRO A 79 -18.16 -1.59 11.38
C PRO A 79 -17.28 -2.66 12.01
N ARG A 80 -17.75 -3.92 12.06
CA ARG A 80 -16.98 -5.03 12.62
C ARG A 80 -15.92 -5.57 11.68
N LYS A 81 -16.03 -5.24 10.37
CA LYS A 81 -15.07 -5.68 9.35
C LYS A 81 -14.18 -4.54 8.88
N CYS A 82 -13.89 -3.60 9.76
CA CYS A 82 -12.97 -2.52 9.45
C CYS A 82 -11.54 -2.96 9.72
N GLY A 83 -10.68 -2.78 8.73
CA GLY A 83 -9.25 -2.92 8.91
C GLY A 83 -8.62 -1.63 9.38
N SER A 84 -7.32 -1.53 9.21
CA SER A 84 -6.56 -0.33 9.53
C SER A 84 -5.66 0.04 8.37
N LEU A 85 -5.24 1.30 8.32
CA LEU A 85 -4.33 1.81 7.29
C LEU A 85 -3.11 2.41 7.94
N ARG A 86 -1.93 2.03 7.44
CA ARG A 86 -0.65 2.60 7.85
C ARG A 86 0.06 3.15 6.63
N VAL A 87 0.82 4.22 6.85
CA VAL A 87 1.78 4.72 5.88
C VAL A 87 3.17 4.41 6.43
N MET A 88 4.02 3.81 5.60
CA MET A 88 5.33 3.36 6.05
C MET A 88 6.44 3.84 5.14
N ILE A 89 7.53 4.30 5.75
CA ILE A 89 8.71 4.77 5.03
C ILE A 89 9.69 3.62 4.87
N SER A 90 10.25 3.48 3.66
CA SER A 90 11.30 2.48 3.41
C SER A 90 12.57 2.85 4.15
N GLU A 91 13.12 1.89 4.90
CA GLU A 91 14.37 2.05 5.63
C GLU A 91 15.35 0.95 5.20
N GLY A 92 16.64 1.29 5.15
CA GLY A 92 17.66 0.33 4.78
C GLY A 92 17.61 -0.05 3.32
N ARG A 93 17.95 -1.30 3.01
CA ARG A 93 18.01 -1.80 1.64
C ARG A 93 17.29 -3.13 1.50
N LEU A 94 16.69 -3.34 0.34
CA LEU A 94 16.01 -4.57 0.00
C LEU A 94 16.99 -5.74 -0.06
N SER A 95 18.16 -5.50 -0.65
CA SER A 95 19.31 -6.37 -0.61
C SER A 95 20.55 -5.50 -0.69
N GLY A 96 21.73 -6.06 -0.42
CA GLY A 96 22.96 -5.27 -0.37
C GLY A 96 23.28 -4.52 -1.65
N SER A 97 22.80 -4.99 -2.81
CA SER A 97 23.09 -4.40 -4.11
C SER A 97 21.89 -3.68 -4.73
N SER A 98 20.74 -3.63 -4.07
CA SER A 98 19.53 -3.00 -4.61
C SER A 98 19.70 -1.49 -4.72
N ASP A 99 19.30 -0.94 -5.86
CA ASP A 99 19.31 0.50 -6.08
C ASP A 99 18.05 1.12 -5.46
N MET A 100 18.23 1.78 -4.33
CA MET A 100 17.12 2.38 -3.59
C MET A 100 16.67 3.73 -4.16
N SER A 101 17.29 4.20 -5.25
CA SER A 101 16.75 5.33 -6.01
C SER A 101 15.57 4.89 -6.89
N VAL A 102 15.44 3.60 -7.17
CA VAL A 102 14.33 3.05 -7.96
C VAL A 102 13.11 2.89 -7.06
N ALA A 103 12.02 3.52 -7.45
CA ALA A 103 10.78 3.54 -6.64
C ALA A 103 10.28 2.12 -6.32
N ASP A 104 10.28 1.22 -7.31
CA ASP A 104 9.83 -0.16 -7.11
C ASP A 104 10.59 -0.85 -5.99
N ASN A 105 11.90 -0.62 -5.91
CA ASN A 105 12.73 -1.22 -4.87
C ASN A 105 12.36 -0.69 -3.48
N ARG A 106 12.05 0.59 -3.36
CA ARG A 106 11.60 1.15 -2.08
C ARG A 106 10.24 0.58 -1.67
N ILE A 107 9.34 0.41 -2.62
CA ILE A 107 8.02 -0.17 -2.35
C ILE A 107 8.16 -1.63 -1.88
N LEU A 108 8.95 -2.42 -2.61
CA LEU A 108 9.19 -3.82 -2.23
C LEU A 108 9.90 -3.93 -0.89
N ASN A 109 10.78 -2.98 -0.58
CA ASN A 109 11.48 -2.97 0.69
C ASN A 109 10.53 -2.82 1.88
N VAL A 110 9.47 -2.03 1.73
CA VAL A 110 8.46 -1.89 2.78
C VAL A 110 7.82 -3.26 3.07
N ALA A 111 7.46 -4.01 2.03
CA ALA A 111 6.90 -5.35 2.21
C ALA A 111 7.91 -6.28 2.91
N LYS A 112 9.18 -6.20 2.51
CA LYS A 112 10.23 -7.03 3.11
C LYS A 112 10.46 -6.69 4.57
N MET A 113 10.49 -5.40 4.90
CA MET A 113 10.61 -4.93 6.28
C MET A 113 9.49 -5.49 7.16
N LEU A 114 8.26 -5.44 6.65
CA LEU A 114 7.11 -5.94 7.40
C LEU A 114 7.19 -7.45 7.60
N MET A 115 7.61 -8.20 6.57
CA MET A 115 7.79 -9.65 6.69
C MET A 115 8.78 -10.00 7.81
N GLU A 116 9.80 -9.19 7.99
CA GLU A 116 10.82 -9.43 9.00
C GLU A 116 10.37 -9.01 10.41
N ARG A 117 9.43 -8.06 10.50
CA ARG A 117 8.98 -7.48 11.78
C ARG A 117 7.67 -8.06 12.29
N GLU A 118 6.82 -8.55 11.38
CA GLU A 118 5.48 -9.00 11.73
C GLU A 118 5.41 -10.53 11.80
N LYS A 119 4.56 -11.03 12.68
CA LYS A 119 4.35 -12.47 12.83
C LYS A 119 3.24 -13.01 11.96
N HIS A 120 2.36 -12.15 11.47
CA HIS A 120 1.26 -12.55 10.60
C HIS A 120 1.64 -12.40 9.13
N PRO A 121 0.88 -13.01 8.20
CA PRO A 121 1.22 -12.95 6.78
C PRO A 121 1.23 -11.54 6.22
N VAL A 122 2.22 -11.26 5.39
CA VAL A 122 2.33 -10.00 4.64
C VAL A 122 2.24 -10.34 3.16
N ILE A 123 1.36 -9.67 2.43
CA ILE A 123 1.11 -9.92 1.02
C ILE A 123 1.24 -8.60 0.26
N PHE A 124 2.07 -8.60 -0.78
CA PHE A 124 2.22 -7.45 -1.66
C PHE A 124 1.17 -7.52 -2.77
N ILE A 125 0.47 -6.43 -3.03
CA ILE A 125 -0.58 -6.37 -4.05
C ILE A 125 -0.13 -5.43 -5.16
N THR A 126 -0.07 -5.92 -6.39
CA THR A 126 0.29 -5.11 -7.55
C THR A 126 -0.41 -5.62 -8.81
N LYS A 127 -0.70 -4.71 -9.73
CA LYS A 127 -1.22 -5.04 -11.06
C LYS A 127 -0.12 -5.21 -12.09
N ASP A 128 1.12 -4.88 -11.72
CA ASP A 128 2.28 -4.93 -12.62
C ASP A 128 2.91 -6.33 -12.62
N LEU A 129 2.86 -7.00 -13.78
CA LEU A 129 3.43 -8.35 -13.90
C LEU A 129 4.92 -8.40 -13.56
N ASN A 130 5.69 -7.43 -14.05
CA ASN A 130 7.13 -7.42 -13.78
C ASN A 130 7.42 -7.28 -12.30
N LEU A 131 6.65 -6.47 -11.61
CA LEU A 131 6.81 -6.27 -10.17
C LEU A 131 6.38 -7.51 -9.39
N ARG A 132 5.34 -8.24 -9.87
CA ARG A 132 4.96 -9.52 -9.26
C ARG A 132 6.10 -10.53 -9.37
N LEU A 133 6.74 -10.60 -10.54
CA LEU A 133 7.86 -11.52 -10.75
C LEU A 133 9.03 -11.16 -9.84
N LYS A 134 9.33 -9.86 -9.71
CA LYS A 134 10.42 -9.41 -8.85
C LYS A 134 10.14 -9.70 -7.39
N ALA A 135 8.92 -9.45 -6.93
CA ALA A 135 8.52 -9.75 -5.56
C ALA A 135 8.65 -11.25 -5.26
N ASP A 136 8.16 -12.07 -6.18
CA ASP A 136 8.24 -13.53 -6.03
C ASP A 136 9.70 -13.99 -5.94
N ALA A 137 10.57 -13.45 -6.80
CA ALA A 137 12.00 -13.78 -6.78
C ALA A 137 12.67 -13.38 -5.47
N LEU A 138 12.16 -12.35 -4.80
CA LEU A 138 12.67 -11.91 -3.50
C LEU A 138 12.05 -12.65 -2.31
N GLY A 139 11.16 -13.60 -2.58
CA GLY A 139 10.48 -14.36 -1.54
C GLY A 139 9.35 -13.61 -0.86
N ILE A 140 8.83 -12.56 -1.48
CA ILE A 140 7.71 -11.79 -0.96
C ILE A 140 6.41 -12.36 -1.52
N PRO A 141 5.47 -12.81 -0.66
CA PRO A 141 4.16 -13.25 -1.14
C PRO A 141 3.47 -12.11 -1.90
N VAL A 142 2.95 -12.41 -3.08
CA VAL A 142 2.40 -11.40 -3.97
C VAL A 142 1.13 -11.88 -4.64
N GLU A 143 0.17 -10.98 -4.82
CA GLU A 143 -1.09 -11.26 -5.52
C GLU A 143 -1.44 -10.11 -6.45
N ASP A 144 -2.23 -10.41 -7.48
CA ASP A 144 -2.80 -9.40 -8.35
C ASP A 144 -4.04 -8.81 -7.68
N PHE A 145 -4.37 -7.58 -8.03
CA PHE A 145 -5.60 -6.93 -7.58
C PHE A 145 -6.63 -6.97 -8.70
N GLU A 146 -7.74 -7.61 -8.45
CA GLU A 146 -8.83 -7.73 -9.42
C GLU A 146 -10.03 -6.87 -9.07
#